data_634c80848d01d6c6bf2fcfba16f176c2
#
_entry.id   634c80848d01d6c6bf2fcfba16f176c2
#
_cell.length_a   1.000
_cell.length_b   1.000
_cell.length_c   1.000
_cell.angle_alpha   90.00
_cell.angle_beta   90.00
_cell.angle_gamma   90.00
#
_symmetry.space_group_name_H-M   'P 1'
#
loop_
_entity.id
_entity.type
_entity.pdbx_description
1 polymer ?
#
loop_
_entity_poly.entity_id
_entity_poly.type
_entity_poly.pdbx_seq_one_letter_code
_entity_poly.pdbx_strand_id
1 'polypeptide(L)'
;MKYASGKEDTFSYSNTSITSVVDGVSKTEKYNASGDIISVTDPAGTTTYNYRPDGQMISVVAPGQITTTFGYDDFGRQTTMNDPSLGIIRYAYDTMGNVAQETDANGNVTKKTYDNFHRLIKKEVAGQTINYGYNADNLIESEVSSNGTSKAYTYDALMRLNTLKETNVDGKWLKKTFTHTNGCISDLTYASNIGNIVTENYTYSYGNLSEVKLNNSTSIWKLTSENALGLTTGVNTGILTRTYSYDANGAPTGRVVKNGSTVIQNSGYNFNAKTGNLNWRKDNVRNIQENFGYDNLNRLTSFAGKTATYSNNGNITNISNVGTFTYNAEKPYAIALITPYGTEVPLREQQIIYNVLRRPETITENGYVATFTYNGEGNRVKMNLKKNNQVQLNRYYWGNQYEFETGVAGSKEILYLGGDAYSAAAVYVKEGSGAWVVYYLCRDYLGSITHTVNSSGGLKQELSYDAWGRLR
;
A
#
# COMPACT_ATOMS: atom_id res chain seq x y z
N MET A 1 26.57 -21.26 1.97
CA MET A 1 25.67 -21.40 3.15
C MET A 1 24.53 -22.33 2.77
N LYS A 2 24.24 -23.33 3.59
CA LYS A 2 23.12 -24.27 3.34
C LYS A 2 22.02 -24.00 4.37
N TYR A 3 20.81 -23.86 3.91
CA TYR A 3 19.64 -23.63 4.74
C TYR A 3 18.82 -24.92 4.93
N ALA A 4 18.03 -25.00 5.98
CA ALA A 4 17.13 -26.15 6.22
C ALA A 4 16.10 -26.33 5.08
N SER A 5 15.77 -25.28 4.36
CA SER A 5 14.93 -25.28 3.15
C SER A 5 15.57 -26.02 1.95
N GLY A 6 16.84 -26.42 2.04
CA GLY A 6 17.64 -26.95 0.93
C GLY A 6 18.19 -25.85 -0.01
N LYS A 7 17.95 -24.57 0.31
CA LYS A 7 18.58 -23.44 -0.37
C LYS A 7 20.10 -23.46 -0.09
N GLU A 8 20.89 -23.22 -1.13
CA GLU A 8 22.33 -23.14 -1.03
C GLU A 8 22.82 -21.82 -1.64
N ASP A 9 23.46 -20.98 -0.82
CA ASP A 9 24.08 -19.76 -1.27
C ASP A 9 25.60 -19.97 -1.27
N THR A 10 26.25 -19.74 -2.42
CA THR A 10 27.70 -19.72 -2.54
C THR A 10 28.18 -18.31 -2.79
N PHE A 11 29.33 -17.98 -2.22
CA PHE A 11 29.98 -16.68 -2.39
C PHE A 11 31.42 -16.88 -2.83
N SER A 12 31.84 -16.14 -3.83
CA SER A 12 33.23 -16.01 -4.22
C SER A 12 33.65 -14.56 -4.13
N TYR A 13 34.85 -14.36 -3.63
CA TYR A 13 35.42 -13.04 -3.33
C TYR A 13 36.68 -12.80 -4.17
N SER A 14 36.81 -11.61 -4.71
CA SER A 14 38.07 -11.07 -5.21
C SER A 14 38.34 -9.72 -4.54
N ASN A 15 39.48 -9.09 -4.83
CA ASN A 15 39.86 -7.82 -4.18
C ASN A 15 38.80 -6.71 -4.43
N THR A 16 38.07 -6.78 -5.54
CA THR A 16 37.14 -5.72 -5.95
C THR A 16 35.76 -6.26 -6.34
N SER A 17 35.47 -7.55 -6.12
CA SER A 17 34.15 -8.08 -6.45
C SER A 17 33.69 -9.20 -5.52
N ILE A 18 32.38 -9.28 -5.34
CA ILE A 18 31.68 -10.38 -4.67
C ILE A 18 30.70 -10.97 -5.66
N THR A 19 30.86 -12.26 -5.95
CA THR A 19 29.85 -13.00 -6.72
C THR A 19 29.09 -13.93 -5.78
N SER A 20 27.78 -13.75 -5.72
CA SER A 20 26.86 -14.65 -5.03
C SER A 20 26.11 -15.50 -6.05
N VAL A 21 25.95 -16.79 -5.76
CA VAL A 21 25.07 -17.67 -6.51
C VAL A 21 24.02 -18.21 -5.57
N VAL A 22 22.76 -17.87 -5.81
CA VAL A 22 21.61 -18.26 -5.02
C VAL A 22 20.70 -19.08 -5.92
N ASP A 23 20.53 -20.37 -5.60
CA ASP A 23 19.75 -21.31 -6.43
C ASP A 23 20.16 -21.32 -7.91
N GLY A 24 21.45 -21.22 -8.21
CA GLY A 24 21.97 -21.19 -9.57
C GLY A 24 21.86 -19.82 -10.26
N VAL A 25 21.26 -18.83 -9.63
CA VAL A 25 21.22 -17.45 -10.13
C VAL A 25 22.43 -16.68 -9.63
N SER A 26 23.28 -16.22 -10.56
CA SER A 26 24.49 -15.47 -10.24
C SER A 26 24.22 -13.97 -10.17
N LYS A 27 24.75 -13.31 -9.15
CA LYS A 27 24.82 -11.86 -8.99
C LYS A 27 26.27 -11.48 -8.66
N THR A 28 26.84 -10.56 -9.45
CA THR A 28 28.21 -10.06 -9.21
C THR A 28 28.16 -8.57 -8.88
N GLU A 29 28.69 -8.19 -7.76
CA GLU A 29 28.90 -6.80 -7.31
C GLU A 29 30.36 -6.45 -7.46
N LYS A 30 30.69 -5.29 -8.06
CA LYS A 30 32.04 -4.74 -8.13
C LYS A 30 32.12 -3.46 -7.34
N TYR A 31 33.28 -3.27 -6.72
CA TYR A 31 33.55 -2.17 -5.80
C TYR A 31 34.72 -1.32 -6.27
N ASN A 32 34.70 -0.03 -5.99
CA ASN A 32 35.87 0.84 -6.13
C ASN A 32 36.83 0.67 -4.90
N ALA A 33 37.93 1.42 -4.91
CA ALA A 33 38.92 1.41 -3.79
C ALA A 33 38.31 1.95 -2.49
N SER A 34 37.27 2.76 -2.52
CA SER A 34 36.59 3.31 -1.34
C SER A 34 35.54 2.34 -0.78
N GLY A 35 35.26 1.22 -1.47
CA GLY A 35 34.24 0.24 -1.07
C GLY A 35 32.85 0.54 -1.60
N ASP A 36 32.66 1.53 -2.48
CA ASP A 36 31.37 1.81 -3.10
C ASP A 36 31.11 0.84 -4.25
N ILE A 37 29.85 0.41 -4.42
CA ILE A 37 29.44 -0.46 -5.52
C ILE A 37 29.46 0.34 -6.83
N ILE A 38 30.32 -0.07 -7.78
CA ILE A 38 30.40 0.56 -9.12
C ILE A 38 29.64 -0.21 -10.18
N SER A 39 29.35 -1.49 -9.97
CA SER A 39 28.43 -2.23 -10.85
C SER A 39 27.81 -3.43 -10.14
N VAL A 40 26.60 -3.76 -10.58
CA VAL A 40 25.88 -4.99 -10.22
C VAL A 40 25.47 -5.67 -11.52
N THR A 41 25.90 -6.92 -11.72
CA THR A 41 25.53 -7.75 -12.87
C THR A 41 24.69 -8.92 -12.39
N ASP A 42 23.52 -9.09 -12.98
CA ASP A 42 22.58 -10.20 -12.77
C ASP A 42 22.01 -10.69 -14.12
N PRO A 43 21.06 -11.65 -14.17
CA PRO A 43 20.47 -12.13 -15.42
C PRO A 43 19.72 -11.06 -16.25
N ALA A 44 19.35 -9.91 -15.67
CA ALA A 44 18.75 -8.80 -16.41
C ALA A 44 19.80 -7.97 -17.16
N GLY A 45 21.06 -8.03 -16.73
CA GLY A 45 22.18 -7.27 -17.29
C GLY A 45 23.02 -6.60 -16.22
N THR A 46 23.69 -5.52 -16.59
CA THR A 46 24.58 -4.77 -15.69
C THR A 46 24.00 -3.39 -15.41
N THR A 47 23.86 -3.07 -14.11
CA THR A 47 23.66 -1.71 -13.62
C THR A 47 25.01 -1.15 -13.20
N THR A 48 25.36 0.06 -13.66
CA THR A 48 26.60 0.77 -13.27
C THR A 48 26.32 2.02 -12.47
N TYR A 49 27.19 2.33 -11.54
CA TYR A 49 27.11 3.47 -10.62
C TYR A 49 28.37 4.30 -10.76
N ASN A 50 28.22 5.60 -10.95
CA ASN A 50 29.33 6.52 -11.07
C ASN A 50 29.31 7.51 -9.90
N TYR A 51 30.49 7.80 -9.37
CA TYR A 51 30.65 8.65 -8.19
C TYR A 51 31.64 9.80 -8.47
N ARG A 52 31.47 10.87 -7.75
CA ARG A 52 32.47 11.92 -7.61
C ARG A 52 33.60 11.43 -6.70
N PRO A 53 34.78 12.10 -6.71
CA PRO A 53 35.88 11.77 -5.83
C PRO A 53 35.56 11.87 -4.33
N ASP A 54 34.52 12.66 -3.98
CA ASP A 54 34.00 12.81 -2.61
C ASP A 54 33.00 11.72 -2.19
N GLY A 55 32.77 10.71 -3.06
CA GLY A 55 31.87 9.59 -2.80
C GLY A 55 30.40 9.83 -3.16
N GLN A 56 30.06 11.01 -3.68
CA GLN A 56 28.69 11.28 -4.09
C GLN A 56 28.35 10.63 -5.45
N MET A 57 27.22 9.94 -5.51
CA MET A 57 26.74 9.29 -6.74
C MET A 57 26.26 10.31 -7.74
N ILE A 58 26.84 10.32 -8.96
CA ILE A 58 26.46 11.24 -10.05
C ILE A 58 25.57 10.60 -11.11
N SER A 59 25.63 9.28 -11.26
CA SER A 59 24.73 8.59 -12.17
C SER A 59 24.57 7.10 -11.85
N VAL A 60 23.40 6.59 -12.26
CA VAL A 60 23.08 5.16 -12.34
C VAL A 60 22.67 4.84 -13.76
N VAL A 61 23.29 3.81 -14.38
CA VAL A 61 22.92 3.32 -15.71
C VAL A 61 22.37 1.91 -15.55
N ALA A 62 21.08 1.75 -15.72
CA ALA A 62 20.38 0.45 -15.68
C ALA A 62 20.47 -0.30 -17.03
N PRO A 63 20.15 -1.61 -17.08
CA PRO A 63 20.03 -2.36 -18.33
C PRO A 63 19.16 -1.63 -19.36
N GLY A 64 19.60 -1.64 -20.63
CA GLY A 64 18.96 -0.86 -21.70
C GLY A 64 19.47 0.59 -21.81
N GLN A 65 20.58 0.92 -21.14
CA GLN A 65 21.20 2.26 -21.12
C GLN A 65 20.29 3.34 -20.52
N ILE A 66 19.41 2.96 -19.61
CA ILE A 66 18.48 3.87 -18.92
C ILE A 66 19.26 4.55 -17.81
N THR A 67 19.47 5.88 -17.97
CA THR A 67 20.37 6.65 -17.09
C THR A 67 19.59 7.62 -16.20
N THR A 68 19.83 7.55 -14.90
CA THR A 68 19.46 8.57 -13.91
C THR A 68 20.70 9.35 -13.50
N THR A 69 20.65 10.70 -13.45
CA THR A 69 21.77 11.54 -13.04
C THR A 69 21.42 12.43 -11.86
N PHE A 70 22.45 12.78 -11.07
CA PHE A 70 22.31 13.61 -9.88
C PHE A 70 23.30 14.78 -9.95
N GLY A 71 22.86 15.98 -9.53
CA GLY A 71 23.70 17.16 -9.39
C GLY A 71 23.69 17.66 -7.96
N TYR A 72 24.79 18.27 -7.54
CA TYR A 72 25.02 18.71 -6.16
C TYR A 72 25.56 20.14 -6.14
N ASP A 73 25.33 20.84 -5.04
CA ASP A 73 26.01 22.12 -4.75
C ASP A 73 27.37 21.90 -4.09
N ASP A 74 28.05 23.00 -3.79
CA ASP A 74 29.39 22.99 -3.16
C ASP A 74 29.38 22.46 -1.71
N PHE A 75 28.20 22.38 -1.08
CA PHE A 75 28.01 21.78 0.24
C PHE A 75 27.67 20.29 0.19
N GLY A 76 27.62 19.71 -1.02
CA GLY A 76 27.27 18.32 -1.21
C GLY A 76 25.78 18.02 -1.13
N ARG A 77 24.91 19.03 -1.17
CA ARG A 77 23.47 18.84 -1.16
C ARG A 77 22.95 18.63 -2.57
N GLN A 78 22.04 17.68 -2.77
CA GLN A 78 21.49 17.36 -4.08
C GLN A 78 20.64 18.52 -4.62
N THR A 79 21.03 19.11 -5.74
CA THR A 79 20.30 20.20 -6.40
C THR A 79 19.44 19.73 -7.56
N THR A 80 19.80 18.61 -8.19
CA THR A 80 19.05 18.06 -9.32
C THR A 80 19.02 16.53 -9.27
N MET A 81 17.94 15.97 -9.79
CA MET A 81 17.82 14.57 -10.20
C MET A 81 17.17 14.56 -11.58
N ASN A 82 17.80 13.91 -12.55
CA ASN A 82 17.19 13.66 -13.85
C ASN A 82 16.90 12.16 -13.99
N ASP A 83 15.64 11.82 -13.88
CA ASP A 83 15.14 10.44 -13.94
C ASP A 83 14.38 10.22 -15.25
N PRO A 84 14.62 9.11 -15.98
CA PRO A 84 13.98 8.84 -17.28
C PRO A 84 12.45 8.81 -17.23
N SER A 85 11.86 8.47 -16.09
CA SER A 85 10.39 8.40 -15.91
C SER A 85 9.80 9.68 -15.37
N LEU A 86 10.48 10.30 -14.38
CA LEU A 86 10.01 11.48 -13.66
C LEU A 86 10.44 12.79 -14.30
N GLY A 87 11.48 12.77 -15.16
CA GLY A 87 12.13 13.94 -15.71
C GLY A 87 13.04 14.64 -14.69
N ILE A 88 13.29 15.92 -14.89
CA ILE A 88 14.22 16.69 -14.05
C ILE A 88 13.49 17.25 -12.83
N ILE A 89 13.94 16.86 -11.64
CA ILE A 89 13.52 17.43 -10.36
C ILE A 89 14.64 18.34 -9.86
N ARG A 90 14.28 19.54 -9.35
CA ARG A 90 15.23 20.53 -8.81
C ARG A 90 14.91 20.83 -7.36
N TYR A 91 15.95 20.95 -6.55
CA TYR A 91 15.87 21.29 -5.13
C TYR A 91 16.60 22.60 -4.85
N ALA A 92 15.99 23.43 -4.02
CA ALA A 92 16.64 24.61 -3.45
C ALA A 92 16.54 24.56 -1.92
N TYR A 93 17.56 25.10 -1.27
CA TYR A 93 17.71 25.01 0.17
C TYR A 93 17.63 26.40 0.81
N ASP A 94 17.16 26.45 2.05
CA ASP A 94 17.27 27.64 2.88
C ASP A 94 18.70 27.80 3.44
N THR A 95 18.93 28.90 4.16
CA THR A 95 20.25 29.18 4.79
C THR A 95 20.64 28.19 5.87
N MET A 96 19.69 27.43 6.40
CA MET A 96 19.91 26.41 7.43
C MET A 96 20.10 25.01 6.83
N GLY A 97 20.01 24.87 5.49
CA GLY A 97 20.20 23.59 4.79
C GLY A 97 18.95 22.74 4.65
N ASN A 98 17.77 23.24 4.99
CA ASN A 98 16.52 22.51 4.74
C ASN A 98 16.07 22.68 3.30
N VAL A 99 15.40 21.68 2.71
CA VAL A 99 14.82 21.79 1.36
C VAL A 99 13.67 22.79 1.38
N ALA A 100 13.91 24.01 0.93
CA ALA A 100 12.93 25.09 0.88
C ALA A 100 12.02 25.03 -0.36
N GLN A 101 12.53 24.45 -1.46
CA GLN A 101 11.76 24.31 -2.69
C GLN A 101 12.11 23.04 -3.44
N GLU A 102 11.08 22.41 -4.00
CA GLU A 102 11.18 21.33 -4.97
C GLU A 102 10.41 21.73 -6.22
N THR A 103 11.02 21.58 -7.40
CA THR A 103 10.36 21.82 -8.70
C THR A 103 10.40 20.55 -9.51
N ASP A 104 9.25 20.04 -9.91
CA ASP A 104 9.16 18.84 -10.74
C ASP A 104 9.40 19.13 -12.22
N ALA A 105 9.44 18.08 -13.06
CA ALA A 105 9.69 18.20 -14.49
C ALA A 105 8.58 18.95 -15.26
N ASN A 106 7.39 19.07 -14.70
CA ASN A 106 6.28 19.84 -15.28
C ASN A 106 6.32 21.32 -14.83
N GLY A 107 7.32 21.72 -14.02
CA GLY A 107 7.43 23.07 -13.48
C GLY A 107 6.56 23.31 -12.24
N ASN A 108 5.92 22.28 -11.68
CA ASN A 108 5.16 22.42 -10.45
C ASN A 108 6.11 22.62 -9.27
N VAL A 109 5.80 23.61 -8.45
CA VAL A 109 6.63 24.02 -7.31
C VAL A 109 5.96 23.64 -6.00
N THR A 110 6.71 22.94 -5.15
CA THR A 110 6.40 22.75 -3.73
C THR A 110 7.35 23.62 -2.92
N LYS A 111 6.81 24.53 -2.09
CA LYS A 111 7.60 25.36 -1.16
C LYS A 111 7.39 24.88 0.27
N LYS A 112 8.47 24.96 1.06
CA LYS A 112 8.49 24.58 2.48
C LYS A 112 9.16 25.68 3.27
N THR A 113 8.58 26.03 4.42
CA THR A 113 9.15 27.00 5.35
C THR A 113 9.35 26.33 6.69
N TYR A 114 10.48 26.56 7.30
CA TYR A 114 10.88 25.96 8.57
C TYR A 114 11.09 27.05 9.63
N ASP A 115 10.93 26.65 10.89
CA ASP A 115 11.31 27.50 12.01
C ASP A 115 12.80 27.33 12.39
N ASN A 116 13.25 28.04 13.42
CA ASN A 116 14.64 28.00 13.89
C ASN A 116 15.04 26.64 14.51
N PHE A 117 14.10 25.71 14.69
CA PHE A 117 14.33 24.36 15.16
C PHE A 117 14.30 23.33 14.01
N HIS A 118 14.32 23.79 12.75
CA HIS A 118 14.20 22.96 11.54
C HIS A 118 12.85 22.23 11.43
N ARG A 119 11.80 22.68 12.13
CA ARG A 119 10.47 22.09 12.03
C ARG A 119 9.70 22.73 10.87
N LEU A 120 9.03 21.94 10.06
CA LEU A 120 8.20 22.41 8.96
C LEU A 120 6.98 23.16 9.51
N ILE A 121 6.89 24.47 9.29
CA ILE A 121 5.74 25.30 9.74
C ILE A 121 4.77 25.64 8.62
N LYS A 122 5.21 25.56 7.35
CA LYS A 122 4.36 25.86 6.19
C LYS A 122 4.80 25.04 4.98
N LYS A 123 3.83 24.52 4.24
CA LYS A 123 4.00 23.88 2.93
C LYS A 123 3.01 24.47 1.93
N GLU A 124 3.49 24.83 0.75
CA GLU A 124 2.68 25.32 -0.37
C GLU A 124 2.83 24.35 -1.54
N VAL A 125 1.74 23.74 -1.95
CA VAL A 125 1.72 22.73 -3.01
C VAL A 125 0.34 22.67 -3.67
N ALA A 126 0.28 22.53 -4.99
CA ALA A 126 -0.98 22.37 -5.72
C ALA A 126 -2.02 23.49 -5.47
N GLY A 127 -1.56 24.73 -5.27
CA GLY A 127 -2.43 25.85 -4.91
C GLY A 127 -2.98 25.82 -3.48
N GLN A 128 -2.56 24.84 -2.66
CA GLN A 128 -2.91 24.73 -1.25
C GLN A 128 -1.77 25.24 -0.37
N THR A 129 -2.14 25.88 0.74
CA THR A 129 -1.22 26.21 1.83
C THR A 129 -1.57 25.35 3.04
N ILE A 130 -0.59 24.63 3.58
CA ILE A 130 -0.72 23.86 4.80
C ILE A 130 0.16 24.50 5.87
N ASN A 131 -0.44 24.83 7.01
CA ASN A 131 0.25 25.34 8.19
C ASN A 131 0.34 24.24 9.24
N TYR A 132 1.49 24.11 9.88
CA TYR A 132 1.77 23.15 10.92
C TYR A 132 2.02 23.88 12.24
N GLY A 133 1.33 23.45 13.30
CA GLY A 133 1.52 23.95 14.65
C GLY A 133 2.18 22.87 15.53
N TYR A 134 2.95 23.31 16.52
CA TYR A 134 3.64 22.46 17.48
C TYR A 134 3.36 22.93 18.89
N ASN A 135 3.18 21.99 19.83
CA ASN A 135 3.03 22.29 21.24
C ASN A 135 4.40 22.60 21.91
N ALA A 136 4.36 22.88 23.21
CA ALA A 136 5.57 23.18 23.99
C ALA A 136 6.57 22.03 24.07
N ASP A 137 6.11 20.78 23.89
CA ASP A 137 6.93 19.57 23.90
C ASP A 137 7.49 19.22 22.52
N ASN A 138 7.37 20.15 21.54
CA ASN A 138 7.78 19.95 20.12
C ASN A 138 7.02 18.86 19.34
N LEU A 139 5.86 18.43 19.84
CA LEU A 139 4.99 17.50 19.16
C LEU A 139 4.04 18.27 18.23
N ILE A 140 3.72 17.69 17.08
CA ILE A 140 2.77 18.29 16.14
C ILE A 140 1.40 18.41 16.80
N GLU A 141 0.83 19.62 16.82
CA GLU A 141 -0.46 19.91 17.43
C GLU A 141 -1.55 20.10 16.38
N SER A 142 -1.17 20.63 15.22
CA SER A 142 -2.13 20.89 14.15
C SER A 142 -1.51 20.87 12.75
N GLU A 143 -2.34 20.47 11.80
CA GLU A 143 -2.14 20.65 10.35
C GLU A 143 -3.41 21.31 9.81
N VAL A 144 -3.29 22.48 9.17
CA VAL A 144 -4.45 23.21 8.64
C VAL A 144 -4.19 23.58 7.19
N SER A 145 -5.01 23.05 6.29
CA SER A 145 -4.92 23.33 4.85
C SER A 145 -5.96 24.34 4.38
N SER A 146 -5.57 25.20 3.46
CA SER A 146 -6.45 26.19 2.83
C SER A 146 -7.66 25.61 2.07
N ASN A 147 -7.67 24.30 1.78
CA ASN A 147 -8.80 23.61 1.16
C ASN A 147 -9.87 23.15 2.17
N GLY A 148 -9.71 23.48 3.46
CA GLY A 148 -10.63 23.13 4.54
C GLY A 148 -10.32 21.79 5.23
N THR A 149 -9.31 21.04 4.79
CA THR A 149 -8.86 19.86 5.54
C THR A 149 -7.97 20.25 6.70
N SER A 150 -8.11 19.56 7.84
CA SER A 150 -7.23 19.77 8.99
C SER A 150 -7.08 18.53 9.84
N LYS A 151 -5.97 18.47 10.60
CA LYS A 151 -5.77 17.50 11.68
C LYS A 151 -5.43 18.26 12.95
N ALA A 152 -5.99 17.81 14.09
CA ALA A 152 -5.65 18.31 15.40
C ALA A 152 -5.29 17.14 16.32
N TYR A 153 -4.19 17.29 17.02
CA TYR A 153 -3.60 16.25 17.86
C TYR A 153 -3.55 16.73 19.32
N THR A 154 -3.80 15.83 20.25
CA THR A 154 -3.51 16.04 21.67
C THR A 154 -2.74 14.86 22.21
N TYR A 155 -1.96 15.11 23.25
CA TYR A 155 -1.09 14.10 23.86
C TYR A 155 -1.38 13.97 25.34
N ASP A 156 -1.10 12.82 25.91
CA ASP A 156 -1.15 12.60 27.36
C ASP A 156 0.15 13.08 28.03
N ALA A 157 0.21 12.96 29.37
CA ALA A 157 1.36 13.37 30.16
C ALA A 157 2.66 12.58 29.84
N LEU A 158 2.57 11.46 29.14
CA LEU A 158 3.70 10.66 28.67
C LEU A 158 4.04 10.93 27.18
N MET A 159 3.51 12.02 26.60
CA MET A 159 3.69 12.41 25.19
C MET A 159 3.16 11.40 24.18
N ARG A 160 2.24 10.50 24.60
CA ARG A 160 1.58 9.56 23.70
C ARG A 160 0.34 10.22 23.10
N LEU A 161 0.00 9.89 21.85
CA LEU A 161 -1.18 10.41 21.18
C LEU A 161 -2.45 10.07 22.01
N ASN A 162 -3.17 11.10 22.44
CA ASN A 162 -4.44 10.99 23.17
C ASN A 162 -5.63 11.18 22.22
N THR A 163 -5.61 12.21 21.36
CA THR A 163 -6.65 12.37 20.35
C THR A 163 -6.09 12.79 19.01
N LEU A 164 -6.75 12.30 17.94
CA LEU A 164 -6.59 12.77 16.58
C LEU A 164 -7.97 13.13 16.03
N LYS A 165 -8.18 14.41 15.70
CA LYS A 165 -9.36 14.86 14.98
C LYS A 165 -8.96 15.23 13.55
N GLU A 166 -9.54 14.55 12.58
CA GLU A 166 -9.35 14.80 11.14
C GLU A 166 -10.60 15.43 10.58
N THR A 167 -10.50 16.66 10.09
CA THR A 167 -11.58 17.37 9.40
C THR A 167 -11.36 17.28 7.89
N ASN A 168 -12.38 16.79 7.19
CA ASN A 168 -12.39 16.68 5.75
C ASN A 168 -12.94 17.98 5.13
N VAL A 169 -12.85 18.12 3.82
CA VAL A 169 -13.58 19.16 3.09
C VAL A 169 -15.07 19.08 3.45
N ASP A 170 -15.81 20.17 3.32
CA ASP A 170 -17.23 20.29 3.72
C ASP A 170 -17.47 20.16 5.25
N GLY A 171 -16.41 20.31 6.09
CA GLY A 171 -16.52 20.36 7.55
C GLY A 171 -16.89 19.03 8.22
N LYS A 172 -16.88 17.92 7.50
CA LYS A 172 -17.09 16.58 8.09
C LYS A 172 -15.82 16.15 8.83
N TRP A 173 -15.98 15.55 10.00
CA TRP A 173 -14.82 15.13 10.78
C TRP A 173 -14.98 13.77 11.42
N LEU A 174 -13.84 13.10 11.64
CA LEU A 174 -13.65 11.92 12.47
C LEU A 174 -12.66 12.27 13.58
N LYS A 175 -13.02 11.93 14.82
CA LYS A 175 -12.13 12.00 15.99
C LYS A 175 -11.85 10.60 16.50
N LYS A 176 -10.58 10.30 16.71
CA LYS A 176 -10.06 9.12 17.38
C LYS A 176 -9.57 9.52 18.77
N THR A 177 -9.98 8.79 19.79
CA THR A 177 -9.47 8.96 21.16
C THR A 177 -8.78 7.66 21.57
N PHE A 178 -7.54 7.77 22.01
CA PHE A 178 -6.69 6.65 22.42
C PHE A 178 -6.56 6.63 23.93
N THR A 179 -6.94 5.53 24.56
CA THR A 179 -6.69 5.25 25.97
C THR A 179 -5.55 4.24 26.07
N HIS A 180 -4.63 4.45 26.99
CA HIS A 180 -3.47 3.59 27.17
C HIS A 180 -3.46 2.96 28.55
N THR A 181 -3.17 1.67 28.61
CA THR A 181 -2.97 0.91 29.86
C THR A 181 -1.70 0.09 29.74
N ASN A 182 -0.80 0.16 30.72
CA ASN A 182 0.48 -0.56 30.73
C ASN A 182 1.33 -0.36 29.45
N GLY A 183 1.30 0.88 28.90
CA GLY A 183 2.07 1.22 27.69
C GLY A 183 1.42 0.86 26.37
N CYS A 184 0.36 0.06 26.36
CA CYS A 184 -0.38 -0.33 25.15
C CYS A 184 -1.71 0.45 25.03
N ILE A 185 -2.24 0.59 23.81
CA ILE A 185 -3.58 1.13 23.58
C ILE A 185 -4.59 0.12 24.13
N SER A 186 -5.37 0.51 25.16
CA SER A 186 -6.47 -0.30 25.69
C SER A 186 -7.78 -0.05 24.97
N ASP A 187 -8.02 1.21 24.54
CA ASP A 187 -9.25 1.57 23.85
C ASP A 187 -8.97 2.58 22.74
N LEU A 188 -9.70 2.41 21.64
CA LEU A 188 -9.74 3.35 20.53
C LEU A 188 -11.20 3.71 20.24
N THR A 189 -11.58 4.94 20.59
CA THR A 189 -12.94 5.44 20.39
C THR A 189 -13.03 6.34 19.17
N TYR A 190 -14.00 6.05 18.32
CA TYR A 190 -14.33 6.82 17.12
C TYR A 190 -15.59 7.66 17.37
N ALA A 191 -15.51 8.95 17.04
CA ALA A 191 -16.64 9.87 17.03
C ALA A 191 -16.62 10.70 15.76
N SER A 192 -17.79 11.03 15.22
CA SER A 192 -17.91 11.91 14.05
C SER A 192 -19.11 12.84 14.19
N ASN A 193 -19.17 13.88 13.36
CA ASN A 193 -20.36 14.74 13.28
C ASN A 193 -21.45 14.19 12.33
N ILE A 194 -21.27 13.00 11.80
CA ILE A 194 -22.19 12.34 10.86
C ILE A 194 -22.68 10.97 11.34
N GLY A 195 -22.00 10.36 12.32
CA GLY A 195 -22.30 9.02 12.79
C GLY A 195 -22.10 8.83 14.31
N ASN A 196 -22.31 7.62 14.76
CA ASN A 196 -22.26 7.24 16.16
C ASN A 196 -20.84 7.04 16.66
N ILE A 197 -20.69 7.08 17.98
CA ILE A 197 -19.47 6.72 18.68
C ILE A 197 -19.38 5.20 18.77
N VAL A 198 -18.19 4.68 18.43
CA VAL A 198 -17.84 3.26 18.51
C VAL A 198 -16.52 3.15 19.23
N THR A 199 -16.36 2.16 20.11
CA THR A 199 -15.12 1.90 20.82
C THR A 199 -14.61 0.49 20.49
N GLU A 200 -13.36 0.38 20.07
CA GLU A 200 -12.60 -0.86 20.04
C GLU A 200 -11.81 -1.00 21.34
N ASN A 201 -11.92 -2.16 21.96
CA ASN A 201 -11.26 -2.47 23.22
C ASN A 201 -10.22 -3.56 22.96
N TYR A 202 -8.98 -3.31 23.33
CA TYR A 202 -7.83 -4.16 23.05
C TYR A 202 -7.35 -4.84 24.33
N THR A 203 -7.21 -6.15 24.29
CA THR A 203 -6.68 -6.96 25.37
C THR A 203 -5.35 -7.58 24.95
N TYR A 204 -4.39 -7.61 25.84
CA TYR A 204 -3.05 -8.13 25.60
C TYR A 204 -2.74 -9.28 26.54
N SER A 205 -1.96 -10.22 26.06
CA SER A 205 -1.40 -11.33 26.84
C SER A 205 0.11 -11.38 26.58
N TYR A 206 0.91 -11.30 27.63
CA TYR A 206 2.38 -11.24 27.55
C TYR A 206 2.91 -10.18 26.56
N GLY A 207 2.23 -9.04 26.48
CA GLY A 207 2.59 -7.93 25.57
C GLY A 207 2.08 -8.08 24.14
N ASN A 208 1.52 -9.21 23.75
CA ASN A 208 0.93 -9.46 22.43
C ASN A 208 -0.58 -9.23 22.44
N LEU A 209 -1.12 -8.66 21.35
CA LEU A 209 -2.57 -8.48 21.19
C LEU A 209 -3.26 -9.85 21.21
N SER A 210 -4.21 -10.04 22.13
CA SER A 210 -4.94 -11.30 22.29
C SER A 210 -6.41 -11.21 21.89
N GLU A 211 -7.05 -10.05 22.05
CA GLU A 211 -8.46 -9.87 21.66
C GLU A 211 -8.75 -8.42 21.32
N VAL A 212 -9.65 -8.21 20.34
CA VAL A 212 -10.27 -6.92 20.02
C VAL A 212 -11.78 -7.07 20.15
N LYS A 213 -12.40 -6.25 20.99
CA LYS A 213 -13.85 -6.19 21.16
C LYS A 213 -14.42 -4.88 20.65
N LEU A 214 -15.70 -4.92 20.28
CA LEU A 214 -16.51 -3.76 19.94
C LEU A 214 -17.37 -3.41 21.13
N ASN A 215 -17.25 -2.18 21.64
CA ASN A 215 -18.05 -1.64 22.79
C ASN A 215 -18.05 -2.57 24.01
N ASN A 216 -16.90 -3.18 24.35
CA ASN A 216 -16.71 -4.12 25.45
C ASN A 216 -17.61 -5.40 25.39
N SER A 217 -18.33 -5.61 24.32
CA SER A 217 -19.33 -6.69 24.25
C SER A 217 -19.02 -7.72 23.18
N THR A 218 -18.85 -7.29 21.94
CA THR A 218 -18.72 -8.20 20.79
C THR A 218 -17.26 -8.42 20.43
N SER A 219 -16.77 -9.66 20.59
CA SER A 219 -15.41 -10.02 20.11
C SER A 219 -15.40 -10.00 18.60
N ILE A 220 -14.56 -9.13 18.01
CA ILE A 220 -14.39 -9.04 16.56
C ILE A 220 -13.16 -9.79 16.08
N TRP A 221 -12.18 -9.95 16.95
CA TRP A 221 -10.98 -10.74 16.69
C TRP A 221 -10.42 -11.29 18.01
N LYS A 222 -10.05 -12.55 18.03
CA LYS A 222 -9.45 -13.20 19.20
C LYS A 222 -8.45 -14.26 18.77
N LEU A 223 -7.21 -14.13 19.24
CA LEU A 223 -6.17 -15.14 19.08
C LEU A 223 -6.54 -16.39 19.88
N THR A 224 -6.46 -17.57 19.25
CA THR A 224 -6.78 -18.84 19.92
C THR A 224 -5.60 -19.78 19.98
N SER A 225 -4.67 -19.71 19.02
CA SER A 225 -3.46 -20.53 19.04
C SER A 225 -2.35 -19.95 18.15
N GLU A 226 -1.12 -20.24 18.53
CA GLU A 226 0.11 -19.97 17.78
C GLU A 226 0.96 -21.26 17.75
N ASN A 227 1.84 -21.37 16.77
CA ASN A 227 2.83 -22.45 16.72
C ASN A 227 4.11 -22.08 17.47
N ALA A 228 5.08 -22.99 17.53
CA ALA A 228 6.35 -22.76 18.20
C ALA A 228 7.22 -21.63 17.59
N LEU A 229 6.92 -21.16 16.37
CA LEU A 229 7.56 -20.03 15.71
C LEU A 229 6.85 -18.70 16.01
N GLY A 230 5.80 -18.71 16.84
CA GLY A 230 4.97 -17.53 17.12
C GLY A 230 4.03 -17.15 15.96
N LEU A 231 3.85 -18.04 14.98
CA LEU A 231 2.90 -17.78 13.88
C LEU A 231 1.49 -18.14 14.33
N THR A 232 0.55 -17.25 14.06
CA THR A 232 -0.87 -17.46 14.37
C THR A 232 -1.43 -18.67 13.62
N THR A 233 -1.90 -19.68 14.36
CA THR A 233 -2.54 -20.89 13.79
C THR A 233 -4.05 -20.91 13.98
N GLY A 234 -4.59 -20.14 14.93
CA GLY A 234 -6.01 -20.07 15.18
C GLY A 234 -6.48 -18.67 15.60
N VAL A 235 -7.60 -18.23 15.05
CA VAL A 235 -8.27 -16.97 15.37
C VAL A 235 -9.78 -17.17 15.31
N ASN A 236 -10.50 -16.60 16.28
CA ASN A 236 -11.93 -16.38 16.15
C ASN A 236 -12.19 -14.95 15.66
N THR A 237 -13.09 -14.79 14.71
CA THR A 237 -13.57 -13.50 14.23
C THR A 237 -15.09 -13.49 14.35
N GLY A 238 -15.58 -12.92 15.45
CA GLY A 238 -16.96 -13.10 15.86
C GLY A 238 -17.31 -14.57 16.00
N ILE A 239 -18.29 -15.03 15.23
CA ILE A 239 -18.76 -16.43 15.23
C ILE A 239 -17.91 -17.35 14.33
N LEU A 240 -17.00 -16.80 13.55
CA LEU A 240 -16.17 -17.56 12.61
C LEU A 240 -14.91 -18.07 13.31
N THR A 241 -14.61 -19.33 13.10
CA THR A 241 -13.29 -19.93 13.44
C THR A 241 -12.41 -19.92 12.21
N ARG A 242 -11.14 -19.52 12.39
CA ARG A 242 -10.12 -19.50 11.35
C ARG A 242 -8.93 -20.31 11.78
N THR A 243 -8.47 -21.20 10.92
CA THR A 243 -7.23 -21.94 11.11
C THR A 243 -6.26 -21.65 9.98
N TYR A 244 -4.99 -21.54 10.34
CA TYR A 244 -3.89 -21.29 9.42
C TYR A 244 -2.87 -22.41 9.57
N SER A 245 -2.33 -22.87 8.47
CA SER A 245 -1.27 -23.88 8.45
C SER A 245 -0.04 -23.34 7.72
N TYR A 246 1.12 -23.79 8.16
CA TYR A 246 2.42 -23.35 7.67
C TYR A 246 3.32 -24.57 7.43
N ASP A 247 4.27 -24.45 6.54
CA ASP A 247 5.36 -25.40 6.40
C ASP A 247 6.43 -25.20 7.48
N ALA A 248 7.48 -26.01 7.44
CA ALA A 248 8.59 -25.96 8.40
C ALA A 248 9.40 -24.64 8.33
N ASN A 249 9.30 -23.89 7.23
CA ASN A 249 9.96 -22.59 7.02
C ASN A 249 9.06 -21.40 7.37
N GLY A 250 7.83 -21.66 7.81
CA GLY A 250 6.84 -20.62 8.12
C GLY A 250 6.07 -20.08 6.92
N ALA A 251 6.23 -20.66 5.72
CA ALA A 251 5.41 -20.26 4.58
C ALA A 251 3.97 -20.81 4.73
N PRO A 252 2.93 -20.01 4.41
CA PRO A 252 1.54 -20.46 4.56
C PRO A 252 1.22 -21.62 3.61
N THR A 253 0.60 -22.69 4.14
CA THR A 253 0.15 -23.84 3.33
C THR A 253 -1.36 -23.91 3.23
N GLY A 254 -2.09 -23.27 4.13
CA GLY A 254 -3.54 -23.28 4.08
C GLY A 254 -4.22 -22.29 5.01
N ARG A 255 -5.48 -22.02 4.66
CA ARG A 255 -6.40 -21.22 5.48
C ARG A 255 -7.79 -21.81 5.39
N VAL A 256 -8.42 -22.07 6.54
CA VAL A 256 -9.80 -22.52 6.61
C VAL A 256 -10.61 -21.57 7.48
N VAL A 257 -11.78 -21.17 7.01
CA VAL A 257 -12.75 -20.35 7.76
C VAL A 257 -14.07 -21.12 7.82
N LYS A 258 -14.61 -21.27 9.04
CA LYS A 258 -15.86 -21.99 9.29
C LYS A 258 -16.83 -21.16 10.12
N ASN A 259 -18.12 -21.38 9.88
CA ASN A 259 -19.20 -21.03 10.80
C ASN A 259 -19.79 -22.35 11.35
N GLY A 260 -19.44 -22.72 12.59
CA GLY A 260 -19.73 -24.04 13.12
C GLY A 260 -19.11 -25.15 12.25
N SER A 261 -19.94 -26.04 11.70
CA SER A 261 -19.52 -27.10 10.75
C SER A 261 -19.41 -26.63 9.30
N THR A 262 -20.01 -25.49 8.94
CA THR A 262 -20.05 -24.98 7.56
C THR A 262 -18.73 -24.34 7.17
N VAL A 263 -18.11 -24.85 6.12
CA VAL A 263 -16.88 -24.26 5.54
C VAL A 263 -17.25 -23.09 4.65
N ILE A 264 -16.74 -21.89 4.97
CA ILE A 264 -16.94 -20.66 4.19
C ILE A 264 -15.79 -20.45 3.21
N GLN A 265 -14.56 -20.65 3.68
CA GLN A 265 -13.35 -20.53 2.88
C GLN A 265 -12.43 -21.71 3.20
N ASN A 266 -11.85 -22.32 2.18
CA ASN A 266 -10.79 -23.30 2.33
C ASN A 266 -9.78 -23.13 1.21
N SER A 267 -8.65 -22.50 1.54
CA SER A 267 -7.59 -22.19 0.58
C SER A 267 -6.34 -22.98 0.88
N GLY A 268 -5.73 -23.55 -0.15
CA GLY A 268 -4.42 -24.21 -0.09
C GLY A 268 -3.37 -23.42 -0.87
N TYR A 269 -2.12 -23.49 -0.41
CA TYR A 269 -0.97 -22.77 -1.00
C TYR A 269 0.25 -23.68 -1.01
N ASN A 270 1.11 -23.52 -1.99
CA ASN A 270 2.44 -24.13 -2.01
C ASN A 270 3.44 -23.12 -2.48
N PHE A 271 4.43 -22.83 -1.65
CA PHE A 271 5.53 -21.94 -1.95
C PHE A 271 6.81 -22.75 -2.20
N ASN A 272 7.61 -22.26 -3.13
CA ASN A 272 8.96 -22.80 -3.34
C ASN A 272 9.81 -22.46 -2.11
N ALA A 273 10.29 -23.48 -1.40
CA ALA A 273 11.04 -23.31 -0.16
C ALA A 273 12.36 -22.53 -0.32
N LYS A 274 12.90 -22.45 -1.55
CA LYS A 274 14.15 -21.78 -1.86
C LYS A 274 13.94 -20.32 -2.27
N THR A 275 13.02 -20.06 -3.20
CA THR A 275 12.80 -18.74 -3.80
C THR A 275 11.69 -17.95 -3.09
N GLY A 276 10.82 -18.62 -2.32
CA GLY A 276 9.62 -18.02 -1.75
C GLY A 276 8.50 -17.79 -2.77
N ASN A 277 8.67 -18.19 -4.02
CA ASN A 277 7.68 -18.04 -5.07
C ASN A 277 6.47 -18.96 -4.85
N LEU A 278 5.28 -18.49 -5.16
CA LEU A 278 4.06 -19.30 -5.09
C LEU A 278 4.00 -20.26 -6.28
N ASN A 279 4.11 -21.58 -6.03
CA ASN A 279 3.98 -22.60 -7.07
C ASN A 279 2.52 -22.79 -7.50
N TRP A 280 1.61 -22.81 -6.53
CA TRP A 280 0.18 -22.88 -6.81
C TRP A 280 -0.64 -22.36 -5.62
N ARG A 281 -1.87 -21.93 -5.93
CA ARG A 281 -2.94 -21.67 -4.97
C ARG A 281 -4.18 -22.48 -5.37
N LYS A 282 -4.97 -22.89 -4.37
CA LYS A 282 -6.17 -23.70 -4.59
C LYS A 282 -7.32 -23.22 -3.73
N ASP A 283 -8.49 -23.07 -4.34
CA ASP A 283 -9.77 -23.02 -3.66
C ASP A 283 -10.28 -24.46 -3.51
N ASN A 284 -10.22 -24.99 -2.31
CA ASN A 284 -10.65 -26.38 -2.02
C ASN A 284 -12.18 -26.50 -1.94
N VAL A 285 -12.93 -25.40 -1.75
CA VAL A 285 -14.40 -25.42 -1.76
C VAL A 285 -14.91 -25.64 -3.18
N ARG A 286 -14.28 -24.98 -4.17
CA ARG A 286 -14.63 -25.09 -5.59
C ARG A 286 -13.78 -26.06 -6.37
N ASN A 287 -12.74 -26.61 -5.75
CA ASN A 287 -11.73 -27.44 -6.38
C ASN A 287 -11.04 -26.78 -7.59
N ILE A 288 -10.74 -25.47 -7.48
CA ILE A 288 -10.05 -24.70 -8.52
C ILE A 288 -8.61 -24.49 -8.10
N GLN A 289 -7.67 -24.95 -8.91
CA GLN A 289 -6.23 -24.75 -8.70
C GLN A 289 -5.63 -23.90 -9.82
N GLU A 290 -4.75 -23.00 -9.43
CA GLU A 290 -3.96 -22.17 -10.33
C GLU A 290 -2.48 -22.41 -10.05
N ASN A 291 -1.73 -22.69 -11.12
CA ASN A 291 -0.29 -22.87 -11.06
C ASN A 291 0.43 -21.62 -11.58
N PHE A 292 1.62 -21.36 -11.03
CA PHE A 292 2.42 -20.19 -11.32
C PHE A 292 3.86 -20.61 -11.68
N GLY A 293 4.46 -19.94 -12.65
CA GLY A 293 5.84 -20.15 -13.02
C GLY A 293 6.58 -18.82 -13.09
N TYR A 294 7.90 -18.86 -12.86
CA TYR A 294 8.75 -17.69 -12.73
C TYR A 294 10.05 -17.87 -13.52
N ASP A 295 10.65 -16.77 -13.90
CA ASP A 295 12.01 -16.77 -14.44
C ASP A 295 13.07 -16.64 -13.32
N ASN A 296 14.35 -16.61 -13.73
CA ASN A 296 15.48 -16.49 -12.79
C ASN A 296 15.56 -15.13 -12.06
N LEU A 297 14.75 -14.15 -12.45
CA LEU A 297 14.58 -12.86 -11.74
C LEU A 297 13.34 -12.86 -10.84
N ASN A 298 12.71 -14.02 -10.61
CA ASN A 298 11.47 -14.20 -9.86
C ASN A 298 10.29 -13.40 -10.45
N ARG A 299 10.32 -13.11 -11.78
CA ARG A 299 9.19 -12.47 -12.46
C ARG A 299 8.20 -13.54 -12.92
N LEU A 300 6.91 -13.27 -12.75
CA LEU A 300 5.81 -14.19 -13.07
C LEU A 300 5.71 -14.41 -14.59
N THR A 301 6.07 -15.60 -15.08
CA THR A 301 6.07 -15.95 -16.51
C THR A 301 4.88 -16.80 -16.92
N SER A 302 4.26 -17.53 -15.98
CA SER A 302 3.03 -18.28 -16.24
C SER A 302 2.08 -18.24 -15.07
N PHE A 303 0.78 -18.16 -15.34
CA PHE A 303 -0.27 -18.06 -14.33
C PHE A 303 -1.62 -18.48 -14.91
N ALA A 304 -2.32 -19.39 -14.25
CA ALA A 304 -3.68 -19.82 -14.63
C ALA A 304 -3.84 -20.14 -16.13
N GLY A 305 -2.84 -20.82 -16.73
CA GLY A 305 -2.82 -21.16 -18.15
C GLY A 305 -2.44 -20.02 -19.10
N LYS A 306 -2.07 -18.85 -18.59
CA LYS A 306 -1.60 -17.68 -19.32
C LYS A 306 -0.09 -17.51 -19.17
N THR A 307 0.53 -16.73 -20.04
CA THR A 307 1.96 -16.43 -19.99
C THR A 307 2.23 -14.93 -20.03
N ALA A 308 3.34 -14.51 -19.42
CA ALA A 308 3.89 -13.17 -19.53
C ALA A 308 5.36 -13.22 -19.94
N THR A 309 5.80 -12.26 -20.75
CA THR A 309 7.20 -12.09 -21.13
C THR A 309 7.69 -10.68 -20.80
N TYR A 310 9.00 -10.55 -20.62
CA TYR A 310 9.62 -9.33 -20.14
C TYR A 310 10.86 -8.97 -20.96
N SER A 311 11.13 -7.68 -21.08
CA SER A 311 12.42 -7.16 -21.51
C SER A 311 13.46 -7.19 -20.37
N ASN A 312 14.73 -6.95 -20.69
CA ASN A 312 15.81 -6.94 -19.70
C ASN A 312 15.64 -5.84 -18.63
N ASN A 313 15.04 -4.70 -18.99
CA ASN A 313 14.75 -3.63 -18.04
C ASN A 313 13.50 -3.89 -17.15
N GLY A 314 12.90 -5.08 -17.24
CA GLY A 314 11.76 -5.50 -16.42
C GLY A 314 10.38 -5.15 -16.97
N ASN A 315 10.29 -4.48 -18.11
CA ASN A 315 9.01 -4.15 -18.74
C ASN A 315 8.31 -5.41 -19.27
N ILE A 316 7.01 -5.52 -19.07
CA ILE A 316 6.18 -6.57 -19.66
C ILE A 316 6.11 -6.33 -21.17
N THR A 317 6.53 -7.28 -21.97
CA THR A 317 6.46 -7.19 -23.44
C THR A 317 5.23 -7.84 -24.03
N ASN A 318 4.72 -8.87 -23.37
CA ASN A 318 3.51 -9.58 -23.78
C ASN A 318 2.80 -10.23 -22.58
N ILE A 319 1.49 -10.26 -22.62
CA ILE A 319 0.64 -11.13 -21.79
C ILE A 319 -0.33 -11.84 -22.73
N SER A 320 -0.33 -13.18 -22.70
CA SER A 320 -1.27 -14.00 -23.47
C SER A 320 -2.70 -13.62 -23.14
N ASN A 321 -3.57 -13.50 -24.13
CA ASN A 321 -4.96 -13.03 -24.06
C ASN A 321 -5.13 -11.53 -23.75
N VAL A 322 -4.05 -10.79 -23.45
CA VAL A 322 -4.11 -9.32 -23.27
C VAL A 322 -3.56 -8.63 -24.52
N GLY A 323 -2.30 -8.85 -24.82
CA GLY A 323 -1.68 -8.22 -25.99
C GLY A 323 -0.18 -8.01 -25.86
N THR A 324 0.39 -7.34 -26.84
CA THR A 324 1.77 -6.88 -26.88
C THR A 324 1.86 -5.46 -26.36
N PHE A 325 2.86 -5.19 -25.53
CA PHE A 325 3.13 -3.89 -24.91
C PHE A 325 4.32 -3.23 -25.59
N THR A 326 4.17 -1.99 -26.01
CA THR A 326 5.26 -1.12 -26.47
C THR A 326 5.43 0.04 -25.54
N TYR A 327 6.67 0.52 -25.39
CA TYR A 327 7.06 1.54 -24.44
C TYR A 327 7.53 2.80 -25.13
N ASN A 328 7.40 3.93 -24.46
CA ASN A 328 7.84 5.21 -24.98
C ASN A 328 9.37 5.28 -25.01
N ALA A 329 9.93 5.80 -26.09
CA ALA A 329 11.40 5.89 -26.25
C ALA A 329 12.04 6.87 -25.27
N GLU A 330 11.36 7.98 -24.93
CA GLU A 330 11.84 9.00 -24.00
C GLU A 330 11.54 8.65 -22.53
N LYS A 331 10.48 7.87 -22.30
CA LYS A 331 10.04 7.39 -20.98
C LYS A 331 10.00 5.86 -20.98
N PRO A 332 11.15 5.20 -20.82
CA PRO A 332 11.32 3.78 -21.14
C PRO A 332 10.47 2.83 -20.28
N TYR A 333 9.88 3.29 -19.19
CA TYR A 333 8.94 2.52 -18.35
C TYR A 333 7.47 2.89 -18.58
N ALA A 334 7.19 3.90 -19.42
CA ALA A 334 5.83 4.30 -19.74
C ALA A 334 5.30 3.51 -20.95
N ILE A 335 4.16 2.82 -20.78
CA ILE A 335 3.48 2.12 -21.88
C ILE A 335 3.00 3.18 -22.88
N ALA A 336 3.43 3.04 -24.14
CA ALA A 336 3.00 3.88 -25.26
C ALA A 336 1.77 3.29 -25.95
N LEU A 337 1.72 1.95 -26.12
CA LEU A 337 0.63 1.26 -26.78
C LEU A 337 0.50 -0.16 -26.26
N ILE A 338 -0.74 -0.63 -26.16
CA ILE A 338 -1.08 -2.05 -26.03
C ILE A 338 -1.78 -2.47 -27.32
N THR A 339 -1.22 -3.45 -28.04
CA THR A 339 -1.89 -4.09 -29.17
C THR A 339 -2.63 -5.33 -28.65
N PRO A 340 -3.97 -5.29 -28.50
CA PRO A 340 -4.73 -6.34 -27.84
C PRO A 340 -4.84 -7.62 -28.68
N TYR A 341 -4.92 -8.78 -28.00
CA TYR A 341 -5.21 -10.09 -28.57
C TYR A 341 -6.64 -10.53 -28.21
N GLY A 342 -7.66 -10.05 -28.86
CA GLY A 342 -9.03 -10.41 -28.55
C GLY A 342 -9.73 -9.41 -27.61
N THR A 343 -10.69 -9.89 -26.82
CA THR A 343 -11.66 -9.05 -26.10
C THR A 343 -11.47 -8.99 -24.57
N GLU A 344 -10.42 -9.57 -24.03
CA GLU A 344 -10.18 -9.59 -22.58
C GLU A 344 -9.90 -8.21 -22.00
N VAL A 345 -9.28 -7.32 -22.77
CA VAL A 345 -9.16 -5.90 -22.45
C VAL A 345 -10.34 -5.18 -23.10
N PRO A 346 -11.31 -4.67 -22.33
CA PRO A 346 -12.40 -3.93 -22.94
C PRO A 346 -11.85 -2.67 -23.61
N LEU A 347 -12.19 -2.48 -24.88
CA LEU A 347 -11.93 -1.24 -25.60
C LEU A 347 -12.91 -0.17 -25.08
N ARG A 348 -12.56 0.46 -23.96
CA ARG A 348 -13.31 1.57 -23.39
C ARG A 348 -12.46 2.82 -23.49
N GLU A 349 -13.06 3.88 -23.95
CA GLU A 349 -12.43 5.19 -23.86
C GLU A 349 -12.52 5.67 -22.42
N GLN A 350 -11.40 5.69 -21.75
CA GLN A 350 -11.26 6.24 -20.42
C GLN A 350 -10.32 7.44 -20.48
N GLN A 351 -10.79 8.59 -20.00
CA GLN A 351 -10.02 9.82 -19.92
C GLN A 351 -9.62 10.09 -18.48
N ILE A 352 -8.32 10.24 -18.21
CA ILE A 352 -7.79 10.50 -16.88
C ILE A 352 -7.03 11.82 -16.93
N ILE A 353 -7.43 12.78 -16.08
CA ILE A 353 -6.70 14.02 -15.85
C ILE A 353 -6.00 13.91 -14.49
N TYR A 354 -4.73 14.30 -14.45
CA TYR A 354 -3.91 14.28 -13.23
C TYR A 354 -3.69 15.69 -12.71
N ASN A 355 -3.73 15.86 -11.40
CA ASN A 355 -3.36 17.12 -10.74
C ASN A 355 -1.83 17.25 -10.60
N VAL A 356 -1.37 18.39 -10.08
CA VAL A 356 0.07 18.69 -9.86
C VAL A 356 0.75 17.73 -8.89
N LEU A 357 0.00 17.00 -8.03
CA LEU A 357 0.51 15.93 -7.17
C LEU A 357 0.64 14.58 -7.89
N ARG A 358 0.41 14.55 -9.22
CA ARG A 358 0.40 13.34 -10.06
C ARG A 358 -0.63 12.30 -9.61
N ARG A 359 -1.73 12.77 -9.00
CA ARG A 359 -2.88 11.96 -8.62
C ARG A 359 -4.02 12.18 -9.62
N PRO A 360 -4.83 11.15 -9.94
CA PRO A 360 -6.02 11.34 -10.77
C PRO A 360 -6.94 12.41 -10.18
N GLU A 361 -7.17 13.50 -10.91
CA GLU A 361 -8.10 14.55 -10.53
C GLU A 361 -9.50 14.23 -11.03
N THR A 362 -9.59 13.79 -12.28
CA THR A 362 -10.83 13.30 -12.86
C THR A 362 -10.60 12.00 -13.63
N ILE A 363 -11.62 11.13 -13.59
CA ILE A 363 -11.71 9.95 -14.45
C ILE A 363 -13.07 10.02 -15.12
N THR A 364 -13.09 10.02 -16.46
CA THR A 364 -14.29 10.05 -17.27
C THR A 364 -14.42 8.76 -18.07
N GLU A 365 -15.56 8.07 -17.96
CA GLU A 365 -15.87 6.84 -18.68
C GLU A 365 -17.40 6.66 -18.79
N ASN A 366 -17.91 6.35 -19.99
CA ASN A 366 -19.30 5.97 -20.22
C ASN A 366 -20.34 6.97 -19.64
N GLY A 367 -20.08 8.28 -19.75
CA GLY A 367 -20.93 9.34 -19.21
C GLY A 367 -20.81 9.53 -17.68
N TYR A 368 -19.96 8.74 -17.02
CA TYR A 368 -19.59 8.98 -15.63
C TYR A 368 -18.35 9.87 -15.54
N VAL A 369 -18.35 10.76 -14.56
CA VAL A 369 -17.20 11.59 -14.19
C VAL A 369 -16.96 11.44 -12.70
N ALA A 370 -15.84 10.82 -12.33
CA ALA A 370 -15.36 10.78 -10.96
C ALA A 370 -14.34 11.91 -10.76
N THR A 371 -14.61 12.81 -9.82
CA THR A 371 -13.69 13.90 -9.42
C THR A 371 -13.15 13.62 -8.03
N PHE A 372 -11.83 13.74 -7.85
CA PHE A 372 -11.15 13.46 -6.59
C PHE A 372 -10.57 14.71 -5.98
N THR A 373 -10.75 14.86 -4.67
CA THR A 373 -10.11 15.93 -3.87
C THR A 373 -9.07 15.29 -2.96
N TYR A 374 -7.93 15.98 -2.84
CA TYR A 374 -6.80 15.52 -2.04
C TYR A 374 -6.43 16.56 -0.98
N ASN A 375 -5.92 16.12 0.16
CA ASN A 375 -5.28 17.00 1.13
C ASN A 375 -3.86 17.39 0.65
N GLY A 376 -3.19 18.27 1.36
CA GLY A 376 -1.84 18.75 1.02
C GLY A 376 -0.73 17.70 1.08
N GLU A 377 -1.02 16.51 1.65
CA GLU A 377 -0.12 15.34 1.64
C GLU A 377 -0.36 14.44 0.43
N GLY A 378 -1.39 14.71 -0.39
CA GLY A 378 -1.78 13.91 -1.54
C GLY A 378 -2.64 12.70 -1.18
N ASN A 379 -3.21 12.64 0.03
CA ASN A 379 -4.19 11.63 0.40
C ASN A 379 -5.58 12.01 -0.10
N ARG A 380 -6.29 11.04 -0.68
CA ARG A 380 -7.66 11.24 -1.14
C ARG A 380 -8.59 11.48 0.06
N VAL A 381 -9.34 12.57 0.02
CA VAL A 381 -10.27 12.96 1.09
C VAL A 381 -11.73 12.97 0.62
N LYS A 382 -11.97 13.14 -0.70
CA LYS A 382 -13.32 13.09 -1.27
C LYS A 382 -13.29 12.56 -2.69
N MET A 383 -14.33 11.82 -3.07
CA MET A 383 -14.69 11.51 -4.45
C MET A 383 -16.13 11.98 -4.69
N ASN A 384 -16.34 12.70 -5.79
CA ASN A 384 -17.66 13.02 -6.33
C ASN A 384 -17.86 12.26 -7.64
N LEU A 385 -18.89 11.43 -7.72
CA LEU A 385 -19.26 10.70 -8.94
C LEU A 385 -20.52 11.32 -9.53
N LYS A 386 -20.45 11.73 -10.78
CA LYS A 386 -21.58 12.21 -11.56
C LYS A 386 -21.86 11.27 -12.74
N LYS A 387 -23.11 11.20 -13.14
CA LYS A 387 -23.55 10.61 -14.41
C LYS A 387 -24.38 11.65 -15.16
N ASN A 388 -23.99 11.99 -16.38
CA ASN A 388 -24.66 13.03 -17.17
C ASN A 388 -24.91 14.32 -16.35
N ASN A 389 -23.87 14.80 -15.65
CA ASN A 389 -23.87 15.95 -14.74
C ASN A 389 -24.73 15.82 -13.46
N GLN A 390 -25.44 14.71 -13.23
CA GLN A 390 -26.20 14.47 -12.01
C GLN A 390 -25.36 13.74 -10.98
N VAL A 391 -25.27 14.27 -9.75
CA VAL A 391 -24.51 13.63 -8.66
C VAL A 391 -25.14 12.28 -8.33
N GLN A 392 -24.32 11.23 -8.43
CA GLN A 392 -24.71 9.86 -8.06
C GLN A 392 -24.20 9.53 -6.66
N LEU A 393 -22.98 9.96 -6.33
CA LEU A 393 -22.29 9.60 -5.08
C LEU A 393 -21.30 10.68 -4.70
N ASN A 394 -21.26 11.05 -3.41
CA ASN A 394 -20.13 11.66 -2.74
C ASN A 394 -19.59 10.64 -1.75
N ARG A 395 -18.30 10.37 -1.78
CA ARG A 395 -17.61 9.53 -0.80
C ARG A 395 -16.49 10.32 -0.15
N TYR A 396 -16.46 10.29 1.18
CA TYR A 396 -15.46 10.93 2.02
C TYR A 396 -14.58 9.87 2.65
N TYR A 397 -13.29 10.16 2.81
CA TYR A 397 -12.30 9.21 3.32
C TYR A 397 -11.55 9.83 4.51
N TRP A 398 -11.38 9.04 5.56
CA TRP A 398 -10.48 9.34 6.68
C TRP A 398 -9.44 8.21 6.76
N GLY A 399 -8.35 8.43 6.04
CA GLY A 399 -7.35 7.39 5.81
C GLY A 399 -7.97 6.15 5.14
N ASN A 400 -7.52 4.98 5.56
CA ASN A 400 -8.05 3.68 5.11
C ASN A 400 -9.02 3.07 6.14
N GLN A 401 -9.49 3.85 7.11
CA GLN A 401 -10.19 3.33 8.29
C GLN A 401 -11.68 3.65 8.31
N TYR A 402 -12.09 4.81 7.80
CA TYR A 402 -13.48 5.21 7.79
C TYR A 402 -13.86 5.88 6.47
N GLU A 403 -15.04 5.50 5.96
CA GLU A 403 -15.64 6.08 4.76
C GLU A 403 -17.08 6.50 5.05
N PHE A 404 -17.50 7.60 4.43
CA PHE A 404 -18.87 8.06 4.45
C PHE A 404 -19.36 8.37 3.03
N GLU A 405 -20.47 7.80 2.65
CA GLU A 405 -21.11 7.99 1.35
C GLU A 405 -22.44 8.71 1.48
N THR A 406 -22.74 9.58 0.52
CA THR A 406 -24.07 10.15 0.30
C THR A 406 -24.35 10.21 -1.19
N GLY A 407 -25.58 9.92 -1.59
CA GLY A 407 -25.95 9.96 -3.01
C GLY A 407 -27.40 9.55 -3.25
N VAL A 408 -27.70 9.22 -4.50
CA VAL A 408 -29.06 8.81 -4.92
C VAL A 408 -29.53 7.53 -4.21
N ALA A 409 -28.61 6.67 -3.78
CA ALA A 409 -28.91 5.46 -3.00
C ALA A 409 -29.05 5.69 -1.49
N GLY A 410 -29.00 6.96 -1.04
CA GLY A 410 -29.01 7.31 0.39
C GLY A 410 -27.62 7.53 0.95
N SER A 411 -27.44 7.30 2.27
CA SER A 411 -26.14 7.42 2.95
C SER A 411 -25.64 6.08 3.44
N LYS A 412 -24.30 5.95 3.52
CA LYS A 412 -23.62 4.75 4.03
C LYS A 412 -22.38 5.15 4.80
N GLU A 413 -22.21 4.57 5.97
CA GLU A 413 -21.01 4.70 6.80
C GLU A 413 -20.30 3.35 6.86
N ILE A 414 -18.97 3.35 6.72
CA ILE A 414 -18.13 2.13 6.72
C ILE A 414 -16.94 2.39 7.65
N LEU A 415 -16.84 1.64 8.74
CA LEU A 415 -15.70 1.65 9.66
C LEU A 415 -15.02 0.28 9.66
N TYR A 416 -13.74 0.24 9.35
CA TYR A 416 -12.94 -0.97 9.40
C TYR A 416 -12.45 -1.22 10.83
N LEU A 417 -12.71 -2.42 11.37
CA LEU A 417 -12.49 -2.78 12.77
C LEU A 417 -11.31 -3.74 12.93
N GLY A 418 -10.48 -3.48 13.97
CA GLY A 418 -9.28 -4.27 14.24
C GLY A 418 -8.18 -4.08 13.21
N GLY A 419 -8.16 -2.92 12.54
CA GLY A 419 -7.21 -2.57 11.49
C GLY A 419 -7.78 -1.52 10.54
N ASP A 420 -7.29 -1.53 9.31
CA ASP A 420 -7.75 -0.66 8.21
C ASP A 420 -8.36 -1.47 7.06
N ALA A 421 -8.71 -0.83 5.94
CA ALA A 421 -9.30 -1.48 4.76
C ALA A 421 -8.49 -2.69 4.24
N TYR A 422 -7.17 -2.74 4.50
CA TYR A 422 -6.27 -3.81 4.04
C TYR A 422 -6.04 -4.91 5.07
N SER A 423 -6.28 -4.65 6.36
CA SER A 423 -5.94 -5.55 7.47
C SER A 423 -7.12 -5.92 8.38
N ALA A 424 -8.19 -5.11 8.40
CA ALA A 424 -9.32 -5.29 9.30
C ALA A 424 -9.93 -6.70 9.25
N ALA A 425 -10.25 -7.21 10.45
CA ALA A 425 -10.92 -8.49 10.64
C ALA A 425 -12.43 -8.41 10.35
N ALA A 426 -13.02 -7.22 10.55
CA ALA A 426 -14.43 -6.94 10.33
C ALA A 426 -14.64 -5.52 9.82
N VAL A 427 -15.82 -5.28 9.29
CA VAL A 427 -16.29 -3.94 8.89
C VAL A 427 -17.64 -3.67 9.56
N TYR A 428 -17.81 -2.47 10.06
CA TYR A 428 -19.03 -1.98 10.70
C TYR A 428 -19.71 -1.03 9.73
N VAL A 429 -20.91 -1.37 9.30
CA VAL A 429 -21.61 -0.67 8.22
C VAL A 429 -22.94 -0.16 8.74
N LYS A 430 -23.28 1.08 8.38
CA LYS A 430 -24.60 1.67 8.62
C LYS A 430 -25.14 2.23 7.33
N GLU A 431 -26.37 1.88 6.98
CA GLU A 431 -27.06 2.37 5.78
C GLU A 431 -28.26 3.25 6.20
N GLY A 432 -28.28 4.48 5.70
CA GLY A 432 -29.30 5.46 6.02
C GLY A 432 -29.41 5.74 7.52
N SER A 433 -30.64 5.71 8.02
CA SER A 433 -30.98 5.80 9.45
C SER A 433 -30.99 4.45 10.17
N GLY A 434 -30.61 3.36 9.49
CA GLY A 434 -30.60 2.01 10.05
C GLY A 434 -29.57 1.84 11.18
N ALA A 435 -29.60 0.67 11.82
CA ALA A 435 -28.62 0.29 12.82
C ALA A 435 -27.28 -0.07 12.17
N TRP A 436 -26.23 0.05 12.94
CA TRP A 436 -24.91 -0.45 12.58
C TRP A 436 -24.89 -1.98 12.54
N VAL A 437 -24.31 -2.57 11.51
CA VAL A 437 -24.19 -4.01 11.30
C VAL A 437 -22.73 -4.40 11.12
N VAL A 438 -22.28 -5.44 11.82
CA VAL A 438 -20.93 -6.02 11.66
C VAL A 438 -20.94 -7.03 10.53
N TYR A 439 -19.95 -6.92 9.65
CA TYR A 439 -19.61 -7.97 8.66
C TYR A 439 -18.18 -8.42 8.88
N TYR A 440 -17.95 -9.72 8.95
CA TYR A 440 -16.64 -10.33 9.08
C TYR A 440 -16.01 -10.50 7.70
N LEU A 441 -14.73 -10.11 7.57
CA LEU A 441 -14.00 -10.11 6.31
C LEU A 441 -13.09 -11.34 6.22
N CYS A 442 -13.29 -12.20 5.23
CA CYS A 442 -12.32 -13.24 4.89
C CYS A 442 -11.39 -12.70 3.79
N ARG A 443 -10.12 -13.05 3.88
CA ARG A 443 -9.10 -12.57 2.94
C ARG A 443 -8.30 -13.73 2.38
N ASP A 444 -7.68 -13.53 1.21
CA ASP A 444 -6.66 -14.44 0.71
C ASP A 444 -5.28 -14.18 1.36
N TYR A 445 -4.26 -14.89 0.92
CA TYR A 445 -2.89 -14.74 1.45
C TYR A 445 -2.25 -13.38 1.11
N LEU A 446 -2.74 -12.66 0.11
CA LEU A 446 -2.31 -11.30 -0.26
C LEU A 446 -3.08 -10.20 0.51
N GLY A 447 -4.09 -10.58 1.30
CA GLY A 447 -4.94 -9.64 2.03
C GLY A 447 -6.19 -9.19 1.27
N SER A 448 -6.43 -9.67 0.02
CA SER A 448 -7.64 -9.32 -0.74
C SER A 448 -8.88 -9.89 -0.07
N ILE A 449 -9.97 -9.09 0.02
CA ILE A 449 -11.24 -9.55 0.59
C ILE A 449 -11.87 -10.57 -0.36
N THR A 450 -12.08 -11.79 0.11
CA THR A 450 -12.67 -12.88 -0.66
C THR A 450 -14.10 -13.17 -0.26
N HIS A 451 -14.45 -13.04 1.02
CA HIS A 451 -15.82 -13.26 1.50
C HIS A 451 -16.19 -12.19 2.53
N THR A 452 -17.46 -11.82 2.52
CA THR A 452 -18.07 -10.98 3.55
C THR A 452 -19.19 -11.75 4.19
N VAL A 453 -19.16 -11.89 5.52
CA VAL A 453 -20.10 -12.73 6.29
C VAL A 453 -20.78 -11.87 7.34
N ASN A 454 -22.10 -11.93 7.45
CA ASN A 454 -22.84 -11.16 8.46
C ASN A 454 -22.67 -11.76 9.89
N SER A 455 -23.17 -11.06 10.89
CA SER A 455 -23.07 -11.47 12.30
C SER A 455 -23.80 -12.79 12.64
N SER A 456 -24.75 -13.22 11.82
CA SER A 456 -25.43 -14.52 11.94
C SER A 456 -24.76 -15.66 11.15
N GLY A 457 -23.65 -15.38 10.44
CA GLY A 457 -22.90 -16.35 9.65
C GLY A 457 -23.36 -16.53 8.21
N GLY A 458 -24.32 -15.73 7.75
CA GLY A 458 -24.78 -15.72 6.36
C GLY A 458 -23.76 -15.07 5.43
N LEU A 459 -23.39 -15.77 4.35
CA LEU A 459 -22.53 -15.23 3.30
C LEU A 459 -23.25 -14.08 2.59
N LYS A 460 -22.63 -12.89 2.53
CA LYS A 460 -23.14 -11.71 1.86
C LYS A 460 -22.52 -11.48 0.49
N GLN A 461 -21.23 -11.71 0.40
CA GLN A 461 -20.47 -11.50 -0.84
C GLN A 461 -19.35 -12.50 -0.93
N GLU A 462 -19.07 -12.94 -2.12
CA GLU A 462 -17.92 -13.73 -2.46
C GLU A 462 -17.21 -13.14 -3.68
N LEU A 463 -15.91 -13.01 -3.60
CA LEU A 463 -15.04 -12.40 -4.60
C LEU A 463 -13.89 -13.35 -4.94
N SER A 464 -13.52 -13.37 -6.20
CA SER A 464 -12.36 -14.12 -6.69
C SER A 464 -11.52 -13.23 -7.58
N TYR A 465 -10.18 -13.37 -7.50
CA TYR A 465 -9.25 -12.52 -8.23
C TYR A 465 -8.27 -13.36 -9.06
N ASP A 466 -7.94 -12.85 -10.24
CA ASP A 466 -6.85 -13.41 -11.03
C ASP A 466 -5.47 -13.06 -10.44
N ALA A 467 -4.39 -13.48 -11.10
CA ALA A 467 -3.01 -13.24 -10.64
C ALA A 467 -2.63 -11.75 -10.59
N TRP A 468 -3.35 -10.89 -11.30
CA TRP A 468 -3.13 -9.44 -11.37
C TRP A 468 -4.13 -8.65 -10.52
N GLY A 469 -4.96 -9.32 -9.71
CA GLY A 469 -5.95 -8.69 -8.85
C GLY A 469 -7.25 -8.29 -9.57
N ARG A 470 -7.44 -8.66 -10.82
CA ARG A 470 -8.70 -8.41 -11.54
C ARG A 470 -9.79 -9.34 -11.00
N LEU A 471 -10.95 -8.76 -10.72
CA LEU A 471 -12.13 -9.50 -10.29
C LEU A 471 -12.64 -10.42 -11.42
N ARG A 472 -13.01 -11.65 -11.08
CA ARG A 472 -13.61 -12.67 -11.97
C ARG A 472 -14.95 -13.16 -11.46
#